data_75b10f637fff1144decc0611d2b1f43b
#
_entry.id   75b10f637fff1144decc0611d2b1f43b
#
_cell.length_a   1.000
_cell.length_b   1.000
_cell.length_c   1.000
_cell.angle_alpha   90.00
_cell.angle_beta   90.00
_cell.angle_gamma   90.00
#
_symmetry.space_group_name_H-M   'P 1'
#
loop_
_entity.id
_entity.type
_entity.pdbx_description
1 polymer ?
#
loop_
_entity_poly.entity_id
_entity_poly.type
_entity_poly.pdbx_seq_one_letter_code
_entity_poly.pdbx_strand_id
1 'polypeptide(L)'
;MEGVVACVAYAEGRRVGDVAIPDISEALKQPGVFVWIGLHDPAPELLKQIQQEFGLHDLAVEDARAAHQRPKLEQYGDSIFVVLRPAILASDQQRIELGETHLFVGSRYVVSIRHGATPSYAAVRTRCESNPGLLAKGPGFVLYAVMDFIVDQYFPVLDTLGDQLERLEDEIFSETFDRKTVQRIYDLKRNLVEVKRAVSPLVDVCNRLVRFDMPLIPEDTRPYFRDVYDHAIRINEHVDTLRELLTGALEAHLSLTAVAQNDAMKKLAGWAAIIGVPTMVAGVYGMNFKFMPELEWRYGYPAAVAGMGSVCVYLYYRFKRSGWL
;
A
#
# COMPACT_ATOMS: atom_id res chain seq x y z
N MET A 1 24.78 23.88 11.03
CA MET A 1 23.39 24.28 11.28
C MET A 1 22.55 23.01 11.26
N GLU A 2 21.74 22.84 12.27
CA GLU A 2 20.88 21.67 12.39
C GLU A 2 19.86 21.64 11.24
N GLY A 3 19.75 20.51 10.50
CA GLY A 3 18.85 20.36 9.36
C GLY A 3 19.48 20.55 7.97
N VAL A 4 20.66 21.10 7.82
CA VAL A 4 21.36 21.18 6.52
C VAL A 4 22.17 19.90 6.29
N VAL A 5 21.85 19.19 5.20
CA VAL A 5 22.57 17.96 4.81
C VAL A 5 23.75 18.28 3.90
N ALA A 6 23.54 19.14 2.92
CA ALA A 6 24.57 19.62 1.99
C ALA A 6 24.06 20.85 1.22
N CYS A 7 24.94 21.79 0.91
CA CYS A 7 24.67 22.92 0.04
C CYS A 7 25.86 23.08 -0.92
N VAL A 8 25.65 22.82 -2.19
CA VAL A 8 26.72 22.67 -3.18
C VAL A 8 26.40 23.46 -4.44
N ALA A 9 27.40 24.19 -4.94
CA ALA A 9 27.34 24.89 -6.23
C ALA A 9 27.89 23.97 -7.34
N TYR A 10 27.25 24.04 -8.50
CA TYR A 10 27.61 23.30 -9.71
C TYR A 10 27.72 24.28 -10.89
N ALA A 11 28.73 24.08 -11.72
CA ALA A 11 28.88 24.77 -12.99
C ALA A 11 29.33 23.79 -14.07
N GLU A 12 28.76 23.87 -15.26
CA GLU A 12 29.09 22.97 -16.40
C GLU A 12 29.06 21.49 -16.05
N GLY A 13 28.10 21.12 -15.18
CA GLY A 13 27.92 19.73 -14.71
C GLY A 13 28.98 19.24 -13.71
N ARG A 14 29.80 20.13 -13.16
CA ARG A 14 30.82 19.78 -12.15
C ARG A 14 30.57 20.49 -10.84
N ARG A 15 30.92 19.84 -9.76
CA ARG A 15 30.90 20.45 -8.42
C ARG A 15 31.98 21.52 -8.35
N VAL A 16 31.55 22.73 -8.01
CA VAL A 16 32.43 23.90 -7.77
C VAL A 16 32.92 23.89 -6.33
N GLY A 17 32.02 23.70 -5.38
CA GLY A 17 32.34 23.69 -3.96
C GLY A 17 31.09 23.75 -3.09
N ASP A 18 31.31 23.65 -1.77
CA ASP A 18 30.27 23.87 -0.78
C ASP A 18 30.01 25.39 -0.64
N VAL A 19 28.74 25.75 -0.44
CA VAL A 19 28.29 27.14 -0.31
C VAL A 19 27.68 27.35 1.07
N ALA A 20 28.11 28.36 1.79
CA ALA A 20 27.42 28.73 3.02
C ALA A 20 26.07 29.41 2.71
N ILE A 21 25.06 29.24 3.57
CA ILE A 21 23.73 29.78 3.32
C ILE A 21 23.74 31.28 3.03
N PRO A 22 24.43 32.11 3.78
CA PRO A 22 24.49 33.57 3.49
C PRO A 22 25.13 33.92 2.14
N ASP A 23 25.91 32.99 1.55
CA ASP A 23 26.64 33.22 0.31
C ASP A 23 25.90 32.71 -0.93
N ILE A 24 24.71 32.08 -0.73
CA ILE A 24 23.91 31.51 -1.83
C ILE A 24 23.55 32.56 -2.87
N SER A 25 23.01 33.68 -2.46
CA SER A 25 22.65 34.79 -3.36
C SER A 25 23.82 35.26 -4.18
N GLU A 26 25.04 35.27 -3.62
CA GLU A 26 26.26 35.68 -4.33
C GLU A 26 26.69 34.59 -5.34
N ALA A 27 26.66 33.34 -4.93
CA ALA A 27 26.96 32.21 -5.84
C ALA A 27 25.99 32.17 -7.04
N LEU A 28 24.70 32.47 -6.82
CA LEU A 28 23.71 32.53 -7.88
C LEU A 28 23.89 33.70 -8.86
N LYS A 29 24.68 34.71 -8.58
CA LYS A 29 25.02 35.79 -9.54
C LYS A 29 26.01 35.33 -10.60
N GLN A 30 26.79 34.27 -10.34
CA GLN A 30 27.78 33.76 -11.29
C GLN A 30 27.07 33.08 -12.48
N PRO A 31 27.43 33.43 -13.74
CA PRO A 31 26.83 32.84 -14.92
C PRO A 31 27.05 31.30 -14.97
N GLY A 32 26.01 30.56 -15.32
CA GLY A 32 26.13 29.10 -15.49
C GLY A 32 26.23 28.32 -14.18
N VAL A 33 26.17 28.96 -13.01
CA VAL A 33 26.17 28.32 -11.71
C VAL A 33 24.72 28.02 -11.25
N PHE A 34 24.47 26.85 -10.73
CA PHE A 34 23.27 26.54 -9.95
C PHE A 34 23.66 25.94 -8.59
N VAL A 35 22.78 26.10 -7.60
CA VAL A 35 22.98 25.59 -6.25
C VAL A 35 21.95 24.49 -5.94
N TRP A 36 22.42 23.35 -5.41
CA TRP A 36 21.57 22.30 -4.87
C TRP A 36 21.77 22.16 -3.37
N ILE A 37 20.76 22.57 -2.59
CA ILE A 37 20.72 22.39 -1.14
C ILE A 37 19.79 21.24 -0.76
N GLY A 38 20.24 20.41 0.17
CA GLY A 38 19.47 19.35 0.80
C GLY A 38 19.24 19.65 2.27
N LEU A 39 17.99 19.61 2.69
CA LEU A 39 17.56 19.82 4.07
C LEU A 39 16.85 18.57 4.60
N HIS A 40 16.94 18.34 5.91
CA HIS A 40 16.20 17.28 6.60
C HIS A 40 15.62 17.83 7.89
N ASP A 41 14.29 17.81 8.00
CA ASP A 41 13.52 18.35 9.12
C ASP A 41 14.03 19.76 9.56
N PRO A 42 14.10 20.74 8.63
CA PRO A 42 14.68 22.03 8.93
C PRO A 42 13.84 22.81 9.95
N ALA A 43 14.52 23.48 10.88
CA ALA A 43 13.85 24.42 11.78
C ALA A 43 13.19 25.58 10.99
N PRO A 44 12.09 26.17 11.49
CA PRO A 44 11.37 27.25 10.81
C PRO A 44 12.23 28.45 10.44
N GLU A 45 13.22 28.79 11.28
CA GLU A 45 14.16 29.90 11.08
C GLU A 45 15.08 29.61 9.89
N LEU A 46 15.57 28.39 9.77
CA LEU A 46 16.39 27.96 8.64
C LEU A 46 15.58 28.02 7.33
N LEU A 47 14.35 27.52 7.36
CA LEU A 47 13.48 27.54 6.18
C LEU A 47 13.18 28.98 5.72
N LYS A 48 13.01 29.91 6.67
CA LYS A 48 12.84 31.32 6.36
C LYS A 48 14.09 31.97 5.73
N GLN A 49 15.29 31.59 6.18
CA GLN A 49 16.53 32.03 5.56
C GLN A 49 16.64 31.52 4.12
N ILE A 50 16.37 30.22 3.91
CA ILE A 50 16.36 29.60 2.58
C ILE A 50 15.34 30.26 1.65
N GLN A 51 14.15 30.58 2.18
CA GLN A 51 13.14 31.35 1.43
C GLN A 51 13.67 32.68 0.94
N GLN A 52 14.36 33.42 1.79
CA GLN A 52 14.91 34.72 1.44
C GLN A 52 16.03 34.63 0.40
N GLU A 53 16.94 33.64 0.55
CA GLU A 53 18.10 33.48 -0.35
C GLU A 53 17.68 33.02 -1.76
N PHE A 54 16.67 32.18 -1.88
CA PHE A 54 16.21 31.65 -3.17
C PHE A 54 14.97 32.38 -3.72
N GLY A 55 14.35 33.25 -2.95
CA GLY A 55 13.10 33.91 -3.36
C GLY A 55 11.92 32.95 -3.50
N LEU A 56 11.79 31.96 -2.57
CA LEU A 56 10.75 30.96 -2.67
C LEU A 56 9.36 31.54 -2.38
N HIS A 57 8.35 31.05 -3.09
CA HIS A 57 6.98 31.53 -2.95
C HIS A 57 6.38 31.17 -1.59
N ASP A 58 5.68 32.11 -0.94
CA ASP A 58 5.15 31.97 0.42
C ASP A 58 4.28 30.74 0.60
N LEU A 59 3.33 30.48 -0.32
CA LEU A 59 2.43 29.32 -0.24
C LEU A 59 3.19 27.99 -0.32
N ALA A 60 4.21 27.90 -1.16
CA ALA A 60 5.02 26.70 -1.29
C ALA A 60 5.87 26.44 -0.03
N VAL A 61 6.34 27.51 0.62
CA VAL A 61 7.07 27.42 1.90
C VAL A 61 6.13 27.05 3.04
N GLU A 62 4.90 27.57 3.05
CA GLU A 62 3.86 27.19 4.00
C GLU A 62 3.56 25.69 3.91
N ASP A 63 3.37 25.14 2.70
CA ASP A 63 3.16 23.72 2.46
C ASP A 63 4.35 22.86 2.91
N ALA A 64 5.57 23.30 2.57
CA ALA A 64 6.79 22.61 2.98
C ALA A 64 7.00 22.60 4.50
N ARG A 65 6.44 23.56 5.21
CA ARG A 65 6.49 23.67 6.67
C ARG A 65 5.41 22.83 7.36
N ALA A 66 4.21 22.77 6.75
CA ALA A 66 3.06 22.10 7.35
C ALA A 66 3.18 20.56 7.30
N ALA A 67 3.96 20.00 6.37
CA ALA A 67 4.05 18.57 6.05
C ALA A 67 2.66 17.90 5.81
N HIS A 68 2.61 16.59 5.58
CA HIS A 68 1.38 15.81 5.35
C HIS A 68 0.64 16.19 4.05
N GLN A 69 1.40 16.69 3.06
CA GLN A 69 0.87 17.03 1.75
C GLN A 69 0.69 15.75 0.88
N ARG A 70 -0.24 15.82 -0.08
CA ARG A 70 -0.32 14.83 -1.16
C ARG A 70 0.70 15.18 -2.26
N PRO A 71 1.19 14.18 -3.00
CA PRO A 71 2.02 14.47 -4.17
C PRO A 71 1.31 15.47 -5.08
N LYS A 72 2.03 16.53 -5.44
CA LYS A 72 1.51 17.60 -6.29
C LYS A 72 2.64 18.31 -7.00
N LEU A 73 2.30 19.00 -8.09
CA LEU A 73 3.17 19.91 -8.82
C LEU A 73 2.45 21.24 -8.98
N GLU A 74 3.09 22.31 -8.51
CA GLU A 74 2.62 23.68 -8.62
C GLU A 74 3.69 24.54 -9.27
N GLN A 75 3.26 25.47 -10.10
CA GLN A 75 4.16 26.41 -10.77
C GLN A 75 3.97 27.80 -10.18
N TYR A 76 5.06 28.42 -9.83
CA TYR A 76 5.14 29.79 -9.30
C TYR A 76 6.12 30.60 -10.15
N GLY A 77 5.58 31.36 -11.12
CA GLY A 77 6.40 32.07 -12.10
C GLY A 77 7.30 31.11 -12.89
N ASP A 78 8.61 31.33 -12.83
CA ASP A 78 9.62 30.51 -13.51
C ASP A 78 10.13 29.34 -12.66
N SER A 79 9.53 29.08 -11.48
CA SER A 79 9.88 27.98 -10.59
C SER A 79 8.74 26.98 -10.44
N ILE A 80 9.08 25.76 -10.10
CA ILE A 80 8.12 24.72 -9.77
C ILE A 80 8.35 24.20 -8.36
N PHE A 81 7.25 23.84 -7.72
CA PHE A 81 7.22 23.18 -6.42
C PHE A 81 6.61 21.79 -6.60
N VAL A 82 7.35 20.78 -6.20
CA VAL A 82 6.94 19.37 -6.32
C VAL A 82 6.95 18.71 -4.96
N VAL A 83 5.85 18.09 -4.59
CA VAL A 83 5.74 17.27 -3.39
C VAL A 83 5.69 15.81 -3.80
N LEU A 84 6.54 15.00 -3.18
CA LEU A 84 6.63 13.56 -3.39
C LEU A 84 6.54 12.85 -2.04
N ARG A 85 6.09 11.62 -2.05
CA ARG A 85 6.00 10.79 -0.85
C ARG A 85 6.84 9.52 -1.01
N PRO A 86 8.13 9.53 -0.68
CA PRO A 86 8.95 8.32 -0.70
C PRO A 86 8.39 7.29 0.27
N ALA A 87 8.45 6.00 -0.14
CA ALA A 87 8.07 4.86 0.67
C ALA A 87 9.33 4.06 1.03
N ILE A 88 9.45 3.67 2.28
CA ILE A 88 10.48 2.76 2.76
C ILE A 88 9.87 1.63 3.57
N LEU A 89 10.54 0.49 3.60
CA LEU A 89 10.18 -0.60 4.50
C LEU A 89 10.73 -0.28 5.89
N ALA A 90 9.89 -0.37 6.90
CA ALA A 90 10.33 -0.32 8.29
C ALA A 90 11.31 -1.47 8.61
N SER A 91 12.07 -1.34 9.69
CA SER A 91 13.08 -2.33 10.07
C SER A 91 12.52 -3.75 10.30
N ASP A 92 11.23 -3.88 10.59
CA ASP A 92 10.51 -5.15 10.73
C ASP A 92 10.07 -5.75 9.39
N GLN A 93 10.27 -5.06 8.28
CA GLN A 93 9.81 -5.42 6.91
C GLN A 93 8.31 -5.75 6.80
N GLN A 94 7.52 -5.36 7.79
CA GLN A 94 6.07 -5.61 7.80
C GLN A 94 5.26 -4.35 7.58
N ARG A 95 5.83 -3.18 7.92
CA ARG A 95 5.15 -1.89 7.78
C ARG A 95 5.87 -1.02 6.78
N ILE A 96 5.07 -0.20 6.11
CA ILE A 96 5.56 0.83 5.22
C ILE A 96 5.57 2.14 5.99
N GLU A 97 6.67 2.86 5.86
CA GLU A 97 6.78 4.22 6.35
C GLU A 97 6.84 5.15 5.14
N LEU A 98 5.98 6.16 5.16
CA LEU A 98 5.93 7.19 4.13
C LEU A 98 6.50 8.48 4.69
N GLY A 99 7.55 8.96 4.06
CA GLY A 99 8.07 10.31 4.31
C GLY A 99 7.48 11.34 3.33
N GLU A 100 8.02 12.53 3.38
CA GLU A 100 7.74 13.60 2.41
C GLU A 100 9.02 14.19 1.87
N THR A 101 9.00 14.57 0.60
CA THR A 101 10.07 15.31 -0.06
C THR A 101 9.46 16.47 -0.83
N HIS A 102 9.90 17.65 -0.48
CA HIS A 102 9.51 18.89 -1.13
C HIS A 102 10.67 19.39 -1.97
N LEU A 103 10.44 19.60 -3.26
CA LEU A 103 11.44 20.08 -4.21
C LEU A 103 11.01 21.43 -4.76
N PHE A 104 11.80 22.46 -4.49
CA PHE A 104 11.68 23.75 -5.17
C PHE A 104 12.76 23.77 -6.26
N VAL A 105 12.34 23.96 -7.48
CA VAL A 105 13.22 23.94 -8.63
C VAL A 105 13.04 25.25 -9.41
N GLY A 106 14.09 26.02 -9.47
CA GLY A 106 14.18 27.21 -10.31
C GLY A 106 15.25 27.04 -11.39
N SER A 107 15.43 28.05 -12.23
CA SER A 107 16.40 28.02 -13.33
C SER A 107 17.85 27.83 -12.86
N ARG A 108 18.16 28.17 -11.61
CA ARG A 108 19.51 28.16 -11.05
C ARG A 108 19.61 27.52 -9.67
N TYR A 109 18.56 26.85 -9.19
CA TYR A 109 18.59 26.20 -7.89
C TYR A 109 17.70 24.97 -7.82
N VAL A 110 18.06 24.05 -6.90
CA VAL A 110 17.22 23.00 -6.36
C VAL A 110 17.29 23.05 -4.84
N VAL A 111 16.14 23.20 -4.18
CA VAL A 111 16.01 23.02 -2.74
C VAL A 111 15.24 21.76 -2.50
N SER A 112 15.87 20.76 -1.88
CA SER A 112 15.23 19.49 -1.51
C SER A 112 15.07 19.42 0.00
N ILE A 113 13.83 19.35 0.49
CA ILE A 113 13.48 19.24 1.91
C ILE A 113 12.87 17.89 2.14
N ARG A 114 13.37 17.14 3.12
CA ARG A 114 12.88 15.84 3.52
C ARG A 114 12.26 15.92 4.91
N HIS A 115 11.11 15.25 5.08
CA HIS A 115 10.43 15.13 6.36
C HIS A 115 10.15 13.65 6.68
N GLY A 116 10.39 13.28 7.93
CA GLY A 116 10.10 11.95 8.45
C GLY A 116 10.95 10.84 7.82
N ALA A 117 10.33 9.69 7.61
CA ALA A 117 10.99 8.48 7.11
C ALA A 117 11.31 8.61 5.60
N THR A 118 12.46 9.22 5.30
CA THR A 118 12.92 9.42 3.93
C THR A 118 14.33 8.88 3.73
N PRO A 119 14.64 8.25 2.58
CA PRO A 119 16.00 7.82 2.28
C PRO A 119 16.94 9.01 2.10
N SER A 120 18.23 8.79 2.31
CA SER A 120 19.25 9.80 2.01
C SER A 120 19.42 9.97 0.50
N TYR A 121 19.48 11.22 0.02
CA TYR A 121 19.77 11.52 -1.39
C TYR A 121 21.27 11.67 -1.69
N ALA A 122 22.14 11.23 -0.78
CA ALA A 122 23.58 11.24 -1.02
C ALA A 122 23.95 10.38 -2.26
N ALA A 123 23.34 9.19 -2.39
CA ALA A 123 23.56 8.34 -3.56
C ALA A 123 23.06 9.00 -4.87
N VAL A 124 21.93 9.72 -4.83
CA VAL A 124 21.43 10.48 -5.98
C VAL A 124 22.43 11.56 -6.38
N ARG A 125 22.95 12.30 -5.41
CA ARG A 125 23.96 13.33 -5.64
C ARG A 125 25.23 12.76 -6.27
N THR A 126 25.76 11.68 -5.68
CA THR A 126 26.94 10.97 -6.23
C THR A 126 26.70 10.51 -7.67
N ARG A 127 25.52 9.96 -7.97
CA ARG A 127 25.15 9.53 -9.34
C ARG A 127 25.10 10.72 -10.30
N CYS A 128 24.54 11.85 -9.88
CA CYS A 128 24.54 13.07 -10.70
C CYS A 128 25.97 13.59 -10.96
N GLU A 129 26.81 13.65 -9.94
CA GLU A 129 28.20 14.11 -10.02
C GLU A 129 29.08 13.20 -10.87
N SER A 130 28.76 11.90 -10.93
CA SER A 130 29.44 10.91 -11.80
C SER A 130 29.08 11.08 -13.28
N ASN A 131 28.08 11.89 -13.62
CA ASN A 131 27.59 12.12 -14.99
C ASN A 131 27.55 13.62 -15.33
N PRO A 132 28.74 14.26 -15.51
CA PRO A 132 28.81 15.71 -15.72
C PRO A 132 28.00 16.21 -16.92
N GLY A 133 27.96 15.42 -18.01
CA GLY A 133 27.19 15.77 -19.21
C GLY A 133 25.69 15.85 -18.98
N LEU A 134 25.16 15.04 -18.08
CA LEU A 134 23.75 15.10 -17.70
C LEU A 134 23.50 16.18 -16.65
N LEU A 135 24.38 16.32 -15.67
CA LEU A 135 24.28 17.35 -14.64
C LEU A 135 24.41 18.77 -15.23
N ALA A 136 25.12 18.93 -16.36
CA ALA A 136 25.20 20.18 -17.12
C ALA A 136 23.84 20.65 -17.68
N LYS A 137 22.82 19.76 -17.77
CA LYS A 137 21.44 20.14 -18.12
C LYS A 137 20.74 20.96 -17.02
N GLY A 138 21.38 21.07 -15.85
CA GLY A 138 20.97 21.96 -14.77
C GLY A 138 19.91 21.39 -13.81
N PRO A 139 19.15 22.25 -13.12
CA PRO A 139 18.21 21.89 -12.06
C PRO A 139 17.14 20.87 -12.47
N GLY A 140 16.66 20.91 -13.71
CA GLY A 140 15.67 19.95 -14.23
C GLY A 140 16.17 18.50 -14.20
N PHE A 141 17.46 18.26 -14.47
CA PHE A 141 18.05 16.93 -14.36
C PHE A 141 18.14 16.46 -12.91
N VAL A 142 18.43 17.35 -11.96
CA VAL A 142 18.43 17.00 -10.54
C VAL A 142 17.03 16.60 -10.08
N LEU A 143 15.99 17.35 -10.53
CA LEU A 143 14.59 16.97 -10.28
C LEU A 143 14.30 15.56 -10.77
N TYR A 144 14.65 15.25 -12.03
CA TYR A 144 14.48 13.91 -12.57
C TYR A 144 15.18 12.87 -11.69
N ALA A 145 16.46 13.08 -11.35
CA ALA A 145 17.24 12.11 -10.61
C ALA A 145 16.68 11.80 -9.21
N VAL A 146 16.09 12.81 -8.54
CA VAL A 146 15.41 12.60 -7.25
C VAL A 146 14.08 11.89 -7.44
N MET A 147 13.30 12.25 -8.46
CA MET A 147 12.02 11.58 -8.76
C MET A 147 12.21 10.12 -9.13
N ASP A 148 13.15 9.82 -10.02
CA ASP A 148 13.54 8.48 -10.45
C ASP A 148 13.91 7.61 -9.24
N PHE A 149 14.79 8.12 -8.38
CA PHE A 149 15.17 7.42 -7.17
C PHE A 149 13.98 7.13 -6.24
N ILE A 150 13.07 8.09 -6.04
CA ILE A 150 11.89 7.90 -5.19
C ILE A 150 10.92 6.87 -5.80
N VAL A 151 10.71 6.93 -7.11
CA VAL A 151 9.83 6.00 -7.81
C VAL A 151 10.38 4.58 -7.76
N ASP A 152 11.68 4.41 -7.96
CA ASP A 152 12.33 3.09 -7.89
C ASP A 152 12.23 2.45 -6.49
N GLN A 153 12.15 3.24 -5.41
CA GLN A 153 11.97 2.71 -4.05
C GLN A 153 10.61 2.02 -3.84
N TYR A 154 9.61 2.28 -4.68
CA TYR A 154 8.33 1.60 -4.55
C TYR A 154 8.35 0.13 -5.01
N PHE A 155 9.23 -0.26 -5.93
CA PHE A 155 9.30 -1.64 -6.41
C PHE A 155 9.61 -2.63 -5.28
N PRO A 156 10.70 -2.50 -4.50
CA PRO A 156 10.97 -3.41 -3.40
C PRO A 156 9.88 -3.38 -2.32
N VAL A 157 9.19 -2.25 -2.13
CA VAL A 157 8.04 -2.17 -1.23
C VAL A 157 6.88 -3.04 -1.75
N LEU A 158 6.56 -2.96 -3.05
CA LEU A 158 5.50 -3.76 -3.65
C LEU A 158 5.83 -5.24 -3.70
N ASP A 159 7.09 -5.61 -3.98
CA ASP A 159 7.54 -7.00 -3.92
C ASP A 159 7.31 -7.58 -2.52
N THR A 160 7.66 -6.83 -1.47
CA THR A 160 7.42 -7.26 -0.08
C THR A 160 5.93 -7.40 0.24
N LEU A 161 5.08 -6.49 -0.26
CA LEU A 161 3.62 -6.59 -0.08
C LEU A 161 3.04 -7.77 -0.86
N GLY A 162 3.57 -8.07 -2.04
CA GLY A 162 3.24 -9.26 -2.82
C GLY A 162 3.54 -10.55 -2.06
N ASP A 163 4.75 -10.66 -1.51
CA ASP A 163 5.16 -11.80 -0.68
C ASP A 163 4.31 -11.95 0.60
N GLN A 164 3.87 -10.83 1.17
CA GLN A 164 2.94 -10.86 2.31
C GLN A 164 1.56 -11.35 1.91
N LEU A 165 1.08 -10.94 0.74
CA LEU A 165 -0.20 -11.38 0.19
C LEU A 165 -0.20 -12.88 -0.10
N GLU A 166 0.83 -13.40 -0.78
CA GLU A 166 0.97 -14.83 -1.10
C GLU A 166 0.91 -15.70 0.17
N ARG A 167 1.65 -15.30 1.20
CA ARG A 167 1.60 -15.99 2.52
C ARG A 167 0.23 -15.91 3.18
N LEU A 168 -0.48 -14.79 3.04
CA LEU A 168 -1.83 -14.64 3.56
C LEU A 168 -2.85 -15.48 2.78
N GLU A 169 -2.69 -15.62 1.46
CA GLU A 169 -3.54 -16.49 0.65
C GLU A 169 -3.44 -17.94 1.12
N ASP A 170 -2.22 -18.45 1.34
CA ASP A 170 -2.01 -19.80 1.88
C ASP A 170 -2.70 -20.01 3.23
N GLU A 171 -2.66 -19.01 4.11
CA GLU A 171 -3.34 -19.07 5.42
C GLU A 171 -4.86 -18.95 5.31
N ILE A 172 -5.36 -18.10 4.42
CA ILE A 172 -6.80 -17.91 4.15
C ILE A 172 -7.43 -19.23 3.70
N PHE A 173 -6.73 -20.02 2.89
CA PHE A 173 -7.21 -21.31 2.38
C PHE A 173 -6.87 -22.50 3.28
N SER A 174 -6.09 -22.29 4.35
CA SER A 174 -5.76 -23.32 5.32
C SER A 174 -6.84 -23.46 6.39
N GLU A 175 -6.77 -24.59 7.15
CA GLU A 175 -7.60 -24.80 8.35
C GLU A 175 -7.18 -23.91 9.55
N THR A 176 -6.07 -23.16 9.41
CA THR A 176 -5.46 -22.36 10.49
C THR A 176 -5.89 -20.89 10.48
N PHE A 177 -6.94 -20.54 9.72
CA PHE A 177 -7.46 -19.18 9.68
C PHE A 177 -7.92 -18.71 11.07
N ASP A 178 -7.21 -17.75 11.63
CA ASP A 178 -7.43 -17.27 12.99
C ASP A 178 -7.58 -15.74 13.04
N ARG A 179 -7.77 -15.21 14.26
CA ARG A 179 -7.88 -13.76 14.48
C ARG A 179 -6.59 -13.00 14.10
N LYS A 180 -5.43 -13.61 14.16
CA LYS A 180 -4.15 -12.98 13.79
C LYS A 180 -4.05 -12.83 12.27
N THR A 181 -4.53 -13.81 11.52
CA THR A 181 -4.63 -13.73 10.05
C THR A 181 -5.52 -12.57 9.63
N VAL A 182 -6.68 -12.40 10.30
CA VAL A 182 -7.55 -11.24 10.06
C VAL A 182 -6.82 -9.92 10.30
N GLN A 183 -6.06 -9.81 11.39
CA GLN A 183 -5.30 -8.59 11.69
C GLN A 183 -4.28 -8.29 10.59
N ARG A 184 -3.52 -9.29 10.12
CA ARG A 184 -2.53 -9.14 9.04
C ARG A 184 -3.17 -8.74 7.70
N ILE A 185 -4.36 -9.26 7.41
CA ILE A 185 -5.13 -8.83 6.23
C ILE A 185 -5.45 -7.34 6.31
N TYR A 186 -5.91 -6.86 7.47
CA TYR A 186 -6.18 -5.43 7.66
C TYR A 186 -4.93 -4.57 7.54
N ASP A 187 -3.80 -5.03 8.09
CA ASP A 187 -2.52 -4.32 8.02
C ASP A 187 -2.03 -4.24 6.57
N LEU A 188 -2.08 -5.34 5.82
CA LEU A 188 -1.74 -5.37 4.39
C LEU A 188 -2.66 -4.45 3.57
N LYS A 189 -3.97 -4.52 3.81
CA LYS A 189 -4.95 -3.65 3.14
C LYS A 189 -4.65 -2.17 3.41
N ARG A 190 -4.30 -1.83 4.64
CA ARG A 190 -3.93 -0.46 5.03
C ARG A 190 -2.66 -0.01 4.30
N ASN A 191 -1.61 -0.83 4.29
CA ASN A 191 -0.37 -0.55 3.57
C ASN A 191 -0.63 -0.30 2.08
N LEU A 192 -1.41 -1.15 1.42
CA LEU A 192 -1.78 -0.99 0.00
C LEU A 192 -2.55 0.32 -0.26
N VAL A 193 -3.44 0.72 0.65
CA VAL A 193 -4.16 2.00 0.55
C VAL A 193 -3.22 3.18 0.73
N GLU A 194 -2.28 3.11 1.64
CA GLU A 194 -1.28 4.17 1.87
C GLU A 194 -0.36 4.34 0.65
N VAL A 195 0.14 3.25 0.07
CA VAL A 195 0.92 3.29 -1.17
C VAL A 195 0.09 3.86 -2.32
N LYS A 196 -1.16 3.42 -2.49
CA LYS A 196 -2.05 3.95 -3.53
C LYS A 196 -2.24 5.46 -3.43
N ARG A 197 -2.43 5.97 -2.21
CA ARG A 197 -2.58 7.42 -1.96
C ARG A 197 -1.32 8.23 -2.29
N ALA A 198 -0.16 7.61 -2.16
CA ALA A 198 1.11 8.24 -2.51
C ALA A 198 1.40 8.16 -4.02
N VAL A 199 1.08 7.05 -4.68
CA VAL A 199 1.45 6.80 -6.08
C VAL A 199 0.42 7.39 -7.06
N SER A 200 -0.89 7.31 -6.77
CA SER A 200 -1.90 7.76 -7.73
C SER A 200 -1.73 9.25 -8.14
N PRO A 201 -1.52 10.22 -7.21
CA PRO A 201 -1.26 11.59 -7.61
C PRO A 201 0.12 11.80 -8.26
N LEU A 202 1.10 10.90 -7.97
CA LEU A 202 2.43 10.95 -8.59
C LEU A 202 2.35 10.71 -10.10
N VAL A 203 1.45 9.84 -10.58
CA VAL A 203 1.20 9.63 -12.01
C VAL A 203 0.79 10.95 -12.67
N ASP A 204 -0.09 11.74 -12.04
CA ASP A 204 -0.51 13.04 -12.56
C ASP A 204 0.66 14.05 -12.57
N VAL A 205 1.49 14.06 -11.53
CA VAL A 205 2.70 14.90 -11.47
C VAL A 205 3.63 14.57 -12.63
N CYS A 206 3.96 13.28 -12.83
CA CYS A 206 4.83 12.83 -13.92
C CYS A 206 4.23 13.17 -15.30
N ASN A 207 2.94 12.95 -15.49
CA ASN A 207 2.24 13.27 -16.74
C ASN A 207 2.34 14.77 -17.08
N ARG A 208 2.20 15.64 -16.07
CA ARG A 208 2.36 17.10 -16.27
C ARG A 208 3.79 17.46 -16.67
N LEU A 209 4.81 16.87 -16.06
CA LEU A 209 6.23 17.10 -16.40
C LEU A 209 6.60 16.64 -17.81
N VAL A 210 5.94 15.60 -18.32
CA VAL A 210 6.16 15.08 -19.70
C VAL A 210 5.43 15.92 -20.75
N ARG A 211 4.18 16.35 -20.45
CA ARG A 211 3.28 16.95 -21.47
C ARG A 211 3.36 18.46 -21.59
N PHE A 212 3.67 19.15 -20.50
CA PHE A 212 3.67 20.62 -20.52
C PHE A 212 5.07 21.15 -20.82
N ASP A 213 5.12 22.19 -21.66
CA ASP A 213 6.32 22.95 -21.93
C ASP A 213 6.72 23.76 -20.69
N MET A 214 7.66 23.21 -19.94
CA MET A 214 8.22 23.89 -18.76
C MET A 214 9.63 24.35 -19.10
N PRO A 215 9.95 25.64 -19.00
CA PRO A 215 11.30 26.16 -19.31
C PRO A 215 12.41 25.49 -18.50
N LEU A 216 12.06 24.93 -17.33
CA LEU A 216 12.99 24.21 -16.45
C LEU A 216 13.32 22.79 -16.92
N ILE A 217 12.58 22.26 -17.88
CA ILE A 217 12.76 20.89 -18.40
C ILE A 217 13.10 20.97 -19.89
N PRO A 218 14.41 20.96 -20.23
CA PRO A 218 14.84 20.95 -21.62
C PRO A 218 14.27 19.72 -22.38
N GLU A 219 14.03 19.89 -23.69
CA GLU A 219 13.44 18.83 -24.53
C GLU A 219 14.22 17.52 -24.46
N ASP A 220 15.52 17.61 -24.37
CA ASP A 220 16.42 16.45 -24.30
C ASP A 220 16.43 15.74 -22.94
N THR A 221 15.74 16.31 -21.92
CA THR A 221 15.49 15.65 -20.61
C THR A 221 14.10 15.01 -20.52
N ARG A 222 13.18 15.33 -21.41
CA ARG A 222 11.80 14.77 -21.42
C ARG A 222 11.77 13.23 -21.51
N PRO A 223 12.64 12.54 -22.28
CA PRO A 223 12.64 11.07 -22.29
C PRO A 223 12.89 10.46 -20.91
N TYR A 224 13.68 11.09 -20.05
CA TYR A 224 13.93 10.63 -18.70
C TYR A 224 12.67 10.74 -17.81
N PHE A 225 11.95 11.86 -17.91
CA PHE A 225 10.66 12.02 -17.20
C PHE A 225 9.58 11.06 -17.72
N ARG A 226 9.63 10.67 -19.00
CA ARG A 226 8.74 9.65 -19.55
C ARG A 226 8.99 8.29 -18.91
N ASP A 227 10.24 7.92 -18.70
CA ASP A 227 10.61 6.69 -18.02
C ASP A 227 10.08 6.65 -16.58
N VAL A 228 10.26 7.74 -15.83
CA VAL A 228 9.67 7.88 -14.48
C VAL A 228 8.14 7.79 -14.51
N TYR A 229 7.50 8.37 -15.53
CA TYR A 229 6.05 8.28 -15.72
C TYR A 229 5.58 6.85 -15.97
N ASP A 230 6.28 6.11 -16.84
CA ASP A 230 5.98 4.71 -17.14
C ASP A 230 6.16 3.82 -15.89
N HIS A 231 7.20 4.06 -15.09
CA HIS A 231 7.38 3.39 -13.80
C HIS A 231 6.24 3.72 -12.82
N ALA A 232 5.85 4.98 -12.71
CA ALA A 232 4.74 5.39 -11.82
C ALA A 232 3.42 4.71 -12.21
N ILE A 233 3.13 4.56 -13.51
CA ILE A 233 1.96 3.82 -14.00
C ILE A 233 2.04 2.36 -13.58
N ARG A 234 3.17 1.68 -13.84
CA ARG A 234 3.37 0.26 -13.50
C ARG A 234 3.20 0.02 -12.00
N ILE A 235 3.74 0.88 -11.15
CA ILE A 235 3.58 0.83 -9.70
C ILE A 235 2.10 0.96 -9.33
N ASN A 236 1.41 1.94 -9.92
CA ASN A 236 -0.01 2.18 -9.66
C ASN A 236 -0.90 0.99 -10.04
N GLU A 237 -0.65 0.37 -11.20
CA GLU A 237 -1.33 -0.84 -11.68
C GLU A 237 -1.02 -2.05 -10.77
N HIS A 238 0.24 -2.18 -10.33
CA HIS A 238 0.64 -3.27 -9.44
C HIS A 238 -0.07 -3.19 -8.08
N VAL A 239 -0.18 -1.98 -7.51
CA VAL A 239 -0.97 -1.76 -6.28
C VAL A 239 -2.44 -2.17 -6.48
N ASP A 240 -3.05 -1.81 -7.61
CA ASP A 240 -4.43 -2.18 -7.89
C ASP A 240 -4.59 -3.70 -8.00
N THR A 241 -3.65 -4.37 -8.68
CA THR A 241 -3.62 -5.83 -8.80
C THR A 241 -3.54 -6.51 -7.41
N LEU A 242 -2.62 -6.08 -6.55
CA LEU A 242 -2.50 -6.63 -5.19
C LEU A 242 -3.77 -6.41 -4.36
N ARG A 243 -4.43 -5.27 -4.50
CA ARG A 243 -5.71 -4.97 -3.82
C ARG A 243 -6.84 -5.87 -4.31
N GLU A 244 -6.90 -6.13 -5.61
CA GLU A 244 -7.90 -7.00 -6.23
C GLU A 244 -7.71 -8.45 -5.80
N LEU A 245 -6.47 -8.95 -5.83
CA LEU A 245 -6.13 -10.29 -5.35
C LEU A 245 -6.50 -10.47 -3.87
N LEU A 246 -6.15 -9.53 -3.00
CA LEU A 246 -6.51 -9.58 -1.58
C LEU A 246 -8.03 -9.63 -1.38
N THR A 247 -8.78 -8.84 -2.16
CA THR A 247 -10.25 -8.83 -2.08
C THR A 247 -10.83 -10.15 -2.56
N GLY A 248 -10.33 -10.69 -3.68
CA GLY A 248 -10.73 -11.97 -4.22
C GLY A 248 -10.48 -13.16 -3.27
N ALA A 249 -9.31 -13.17 -2.61
CA ALA A 249 -8.96 -14.18 -1.61
C ALA A 249 -9.95 -14.17 -0.42
N LEU A 250 -10.31 -12.97 0.07
CA LEU A 250 -11.31 -12.82 1.14
C LEU A 250 -12.70 -13.29 0.72
N GLU A 251 -13.15 -12.94 -0.48
CA GLU A 251 -14.45 -13.36 -1.00
C GLU A 251 -14.52 -14.89 -1.18
N ALA A 252 -13.43 -15.49 -1.69
CA ALA A 252 -13.32 -16.94 -1.80
C ALA A 252 -13.38 -17.61 -0.43
N HIS A 253 -12.67 -17.10 0.59
CA HIS A 253 -12.72 -17.62 1.95
C HIS A 253 -14.15 -17.57 2.55
N LEU A 254 -14.84 -16.44 2.40
CA LEU A 254 -16.21 -16.30 2.87
C LEU A 254 -17.14 -17.33 2.20
N SER A 255 -16.96 -17.55 0.90
CA SER A 255 -17.73 -18.55 0.14
C SER A 255 -17.45 -19.97 0.63
N LEU A 256 -16.18 -20.34 0.87
CA LEU A 256 -15.81 -21.65 1.42
C LEU A 256 -16.36 -21.85 2.83
N THR A 257 -16.30 -20.82 3.68
CA THR A 257 -16.86 -20.86 5.03
C THR A 257 -18.37 -21.08 4.99
N ALA A 258 -19.08 -20.41 4.09
CA ALA A 258 -20.53 -20.61 3.92
C ALA A 258 -20.87 -22.04 3.47
N VAL A 259 -20.08 -22.63 2.59
CA VAL A 259 -20.24 -24.05 2.20
C VAL A 259 -20.00 -24.97 3.39
N ALA A 260 -18.93 -24.78 4.15
CA ALA A 260 -18.62 -25.58 5.34
C ALA A 260 -19.73 -25.46 6.41
N GLN A 261 -20.27 -24.27 6.65
CA GLN A 261 -21.41 -24.07 7.54
C GLN A 261 -22.66 -24.82 7.06
N ASN A 262 -22.97 -24.74 5.77
CA ASN A 262 -24.10 -25.46 5.20
C ASN A 262 -23.96 -27.01 5.37
N ASP A 263 -22.76 -27.54 5.18
CA ASP A 263 -22.50 -28.97 5.36
C ASP A 263 -22.58 -29.38 6.85
N ALA A 264 -22.11 -28.54 7.76
CA ALA A 264 -22.31 -28.74 9.20
C ALA A 264 -23.81 -28.75 9.58
N MET A 265 -24.60 -27.82 9.01
CA MET A 265 -26.04 -27.76 9.22
C MET A 265 -26.77 -29.00 8.66
N LYS A 266 -26.38 -29.50 7.47
CA LYS A 266 -26.92 -30.76 6.90
C LYS A 266 -26.63 -31.93 7.83
N LYS A 267 -25.40 -32.07 8.32
CA LYS A 267 -25.02 -33.13 9.29
C LYS A 267 -25.86 -33.04 10.56
N LEU A 268 -25.99 -31.85 11.14
CA LEU A 268 -26.78 -31.63 12.35
C LEU A 268 -28.26 -32.01 12.11
N ALA A 269 -28.86 -31.55 11.02
CA ALA A 269 -30.24 -31.84 10.66
C ALA A 269 -30.44 -33.35 10.40
N GLY A 270 -29.49 -34.02 9.74
CA GLY A 270 -29.52 -35.45 9.51
C GLY A 270 -29.52 -36.26 10.83
N TRP A 271 -28.64 -35.94 11.75
CA TRP A 271 -28.61 -36.56 13.08
C TRP A 271 -29.86 -36.26 13.91
N ALA A 272 -30.32 -35.00 13.87
CA ALA A 272 -31.57 -34.62 14.58
C ALA A 272 -32.78 -35.40 14.06
N ALA A 273 -32.90 -35.61 12.75
CA ALA A 273 -33.96 -36.39 12.16
C ALA A 273 -33.87 -37.90 12.58
N ILE A 274 -32.68 -38.50 12.61
CA ILE A 274 -32.48 -39.89 13.01
C ILE A 274 -32.85 -40.08 14.49
N ILE A 275 -32.44 -39.18 15.39
CA ILE A 275 -32.74 -39.24 16.82
C ILE A 275 -34.22 -38.85 17.08
N GLY A 276 -34.78 -37.97 16.29
CA GLY A 276 -36.16 -37.50 16.43
C GLY A 276 -37.20 -38.58 16.24
N VAL A 277 -36.95 -39.57 15.36
CA VAL A 277 -37.88 -40.67 15.10
C VAL A 277 -38.14 -41.54 16.35
N PRO A 278 -37.12 -42.13 17.00
CA PRO A 278 -37.32 -42.88 18.25
C PRO A 278 -37.94 -42.00 19.36
N THR A 279 -37.50 -40.75 19.48
CA THR A 279 -38.04 -39.82 20.49
C THR A 279 -39.53 -39.57 20.30
N MET A 280 -39.97 -39.37 19.05
CA MET A 280 -41.37 -39.13 18.72
C MET A 280 -42.21 -40.38 19.04
N VAL A 281 -41.76 -41.59 18.64
CA VAL A 281 -42.46 -42.84 18.92
C VAL A 281 -42.52 -43.09 20.43
N ALA A 282 -41.39 -42.94 21.14
CA ALA A 282 -41.37 -43.09 22.61
C ALA A 282 -42.29 -42.05 23.29
N GLY A 283 -42.36 -40.81 22.79
CA GLY A 283 -43.27 -39.80 23.27
C GLY A 283 -44.74 -40.17 23.11
N VAL A 284 -45.13 -40.72 21.96
CA VAL A 284 -46.49 -41.22 21.70
C VAL A 284 -46.85 -42.34 22.65
N TYR A 285 -45.98 -43.35 22.80
CA TYR A 285 -46.23 -44.46 23.73
C TYR A 285 -46.10 -44.12 25.21
N GLY A 286 -45.47 -42.96 25.52
CA GLY A 286 -45.42 -42.38 26.88
C GLY A 286 -46.64 -41.56 27.25
N MET A 287 -47.62 -41.38 26.35
CA MET A 287 -48.85 -40.63 26.64
C MET A 287 -49.83 -41.51 27.48
N ASN A 288 -50.53 -40.88 28.42
CA ASN A 288 -51.44 -41.54 29.36
C ASN A 288 -52.84 -41.78 28.73
N PHE A 289 -52.91 -42.36 27.54
CA PHE A 289 -54.22 -42.77 26.98
C PHE A 289 -54.72 -44.07 27.61
N LYS A 290 -56.03 -44.16 27.88
CA LYS A 290 -56.66 -45.35 28.50
C LYS A 290 -56.79 -46.53 27.54
N PHE A 291 -56.73 -46.33 26.22
CA PHE A 291 -56.93 -47.36 25.19
C PHE A 291 -55.80 -47.25 24.17
N MET A 292 -54.84 -48.19 24.32
CA MET A 292 -53.72 -48.41 23.38
C MET A 292 -53.63 -49.91 23.09
N PRO A 293 -54.28 -50.41 22.02
CA PRO A 293 -54.33 -51.85 21.72
C PRO A 293 -52.93 -52.46 21.53
N GLU A 294 -51.94 -51.69 21.08
CA GLU A 294 -50.59 -52.16 20.81
C GLU A 294 -49.80 -52.52 22.08
N LEU A 295 -50.19 -51.98 23.25
CA LEU A 295 -49.54 -52.28 24.54
C LEU A 295 -49.93 -53.64 25.10
N GLU A 296 -51.10 -54.19 24.73
CA GLU A 296 -51.57 -55.52 25.13
C GLU A 296 -51.00 -56.66 24.25
N TRP A 297 -50.37 -56.27 23.10
CA TRP A 297 -49.81 -57.28 22.19
C TRP A 297 -48.41 -57.70 22.65
N ARG A 298 -48.25 -59.05 22.85
CA ARG A 298 -47.01 -59.67 23.35
C ARG A 298 -45.76 -59.26 22.55
N TYR A 299 -45.89 -59.04 21.27
CA TYR A 299 -44.77 -58.57 20.36
C TYR A 299 -44.79 -57.08 20.07
N GLY A 300 -45.66 -56.32 20.68
CA GLY A 300 -45.77 -54.86 20.44
C GLY A 300 -44.48 -54.10 20.70
N TYR A 301 -43.88 -54.33 21.88
CA TYR A 301 -42.59 -53.68 22.22
C TYR A 301 -41.44 -54.04 21.29
N PRO A 302 -41.14 -55.36 21.03
CA PRO A 302 -40.10 -55.75 20.07
C PRO A 302 -40.37 -55.21 18.66
N ALA A 303 -41.61 -55.20 18.20
CA ALA A 303 -41.99 -54.67 16.89
C ALA A 303 -41.76 -53.14 16.79
N ALA A 304 -42.13 -52.41 17.84
CA ALA A 304 -41.88 -50.95 17.90
C ALA A 304 -40.39 -50.60 17.85
N VAL A 305 -39.57 -51.33 18.65
CA VAL A 305 -38.10 -51.14 18.67
C VAL A 305 -37.48 -51.52 17.32
N ALA A 306 -37.89 -52.62 16.73
CA ALA A 306 -37.43 -53.07 15.41
C ALA A 306 -37.83 -52.07 14.30
N GLY A 307 -39.06 -51.54 14.36
CA GLY A 307 -39.55 -50.50 13.45
C GLY A 307 -38.74 -49.19 13.55
N MET A 308 -38.54 -48.69 14.78
CA MET A 308 -37.71 -47.53 15.03
C MET A 308 -36.28 -47.71 14.49
N GLY A 309 -35.66 -48.86 14.81
CA GLY A 309 -34.31 -49.18 14.32
C GLY A 309 -34.23 -49.25 12.79
N SER A 310 -35.23 -49.86 12.15
CA SER A 310 -35.30 -49.96 10.68
C SER A 310 -35.41 -48.57 10.01
N VAL A 311 -36.25 -47.73 10.56
CA VAL A 311 -36.37 -46.32 10.06
C VAL A 311 -35.08 -45.53 10.28
N CYS A 312 -34.45 -45.66 11.45
CA CYS A 312 -33.15 -44.99 11.72
C CYS A 312 -32.07 -45.47 10.75
N VAL A 313 -31.96 -46.81 10.51
CA VAL A 313 -30.99 -47.37 9.56
C VAL A 313 -31.28 -46.89 8.13
N TYR A 314 -32.55 -46.89 7.73
CA TYR A 314 -32.97 -46.38 6.41
C TYR A 314 -32.60 -44.89 6.25
N LEU A 315 -32.91 -44.05 7.24
CA LEU A 315 -32.59 -42.62 7.21
C LEU A 315 -31.07 -42.40 7.15
N TYR A 316 -30.31 -43.16 7.97
CA TYR A 316 -28.84 -43.07 7.96
C TYR A 316 -28.27 -43.37 6.58
N TYR A 317 -28.66 -44.48 5.95
CA TYR A 317 -28.21 -44.83 4.60
C TYR A 317 -28.66 -43.80 3.56
N ARG A 318 -29.87 -43.27 3.68
CA ARG A 318 -30.43 -42.29 2.76
C ARG A 318 -29.68 -40.97 2.84
N PHE A 319 -29.38 -40.48 4.06
CA PHE A 319 -28.62 -39.26 4.29
C PHE A 319 -27.16 -39.41 3.90
N LYS A 320 -26.54 -40.56 4.22
CA LYS A 320 -25.16 -40.85 3.79
C LYS A 320 -25.04 -40.86 2.27
N ARG A 321 -26.00 -41.47 1.57
CA ARG A 321 -26.01 -41.45 0.09
C ARG A 321 -26.26 -40.07 -0.52
N SER A 322 -26.95 -39.21 0.19
CA SER A 322 -27.23 -37.83 -0.24
C SER A 322 -26.13 -36.83 0.18
N GLY A 323 -25.04 -37.27 0.82
CA GLY A 323 -23.95 -36.44 1.28
C GLY A 323 -24.30 -35.54 2.48
N TRP A 324 -25.30 -35.92 3.29
CA TRP A 324 -25.66 -35.18 4.51
C TRP A 324 -24.90 -35.67 5.74
N LEU A 325 -24.41 -36.91 5.72
CA LEU A 325 -23.65 -37.59 6.80
C LEU A 325 -22.35 -38.19 6.26
#